data_7106525e91f3fd167e27d12dcf2e03b2
#
_entry.id   7106525e91f3fd167e27d12dcf2e03b2
#
_cell.length_a   1.000
_cell.length_b   1.000
_cell.length_c   1.000
_cell.angle_alpha   90.00
_cell.angle_beta   90.00
_cell.angle_gamma   90.00
#
_symmetry.space_group_name_H-M   'P 1'
#
loop_
_entity.id
_entity.type
_entity.pdbx_description
1 polymer ?
#
loop_
_entity_poly.entity_id
_entity_poly.type
_entity_poly.pdbx_seq_one_letter_code
_entity_poly.pdbx_strand_id
1 'polypeptide(L)'
;MYLIVTRAFPPELGGMQSLMWGLSKEMSKNFMIKVFADYQENHKEFDSKENFSIERVGGIKFLRKIRKAQLINEFLKENKVQGIIADHWKSLELIKTDKKKYCLIHGKEINHFRGSALNKRIIKVLNSAEKIIANSEFTKNLALEKGIDENKLIVINPGVNSVDEVNKKSSEKVESLLKVKTPRLITISRFDKRKNHEKVIMALRNLKQQYPDIVYICIGYGDEEENLKKLVQELDLSSQVMF
;
A
#
# COMPACT_ATOMS: atom_id res chain seq x y z
N MET A 1 -3.49 17.71 -17.49
CA MET A 1 -3.46 17.39 -16.05
C MET A 1 -4.07 16.02 -15.82
N TYR A 2 -3.52 15.23 -14.87
CA TYR A 2 -4.14 14.01 -14.37
C TYR A 2 -4.55 14.17 -12.91
N LEU A 3 -5.66 13.53 -12.52
CA LEU A 3 -6.08 13.45 -11.13
C LEU A 3 -5.70 12.09 -10.55
N ILE A 4 -5.13 12.08 -9.36
CA ILE A 4 -4.89 10.87 -8.56
C ILE A 4 -5.85 10.90 -7.39
N VAL A 5 -6.69 9.87 -7.30
CA VAL A 5 -7.72 9.79 -6.26
C VAL A 5 -7.44 8.60 -5.36
N THR A 6 -7.05 8.88 -4.14
CA THR A 6 -6.60 7.84 -3.21
C THR A 6 -7.22 7.99 -1.83
N ARG A 7 -7.26 6.88 -1.10
CA ARG A 7 -7.61 6.84 0.33
C ARG A 7 -6.38 6.70 1.21
N ALA A 8 -5.29 6.21 0.61
CA ALA A 8 -4.04 5.92 1.29
C ALA A 8 -2.91 6.75 0.67
N PHE A 9 -2.40 7.74 1.40
CA PHE A 9 -1.32 8.62 0.96
C PHE A 9 -0.46 9.04 2.16
N PRO A 10 0.86 9.27 2.00
CA PRO A 10 1.69 9.72 3.11
C PRO A 10 1.13 10.99 3.79
N PRO A 11 1.49 11.28 5.06
CA PRO A 11 2.65 10.75 5.81
C PRO A 11 2.45 9.39 6.48
N GLU A 12 1.24 8.84 6.52
CA GLU A 12 1.05 7.48 7.04
C GLU A 12 1.89 6.47 6.25
N LEU A 13 2.56 5.55 6.95
CA LEU A 13 3.41 4.55 6.33
C LEU A 13 2.60 3.32 5.89
N GLY A 14 2.88 2.82 4.69
CA GLY A 14 2.26 1.61 4.17
C GLY A 14 2.50 1.43 2.68
N GLY A 15 2.35 0.19 2.20
CA GLY A 15 2.61 -0.14 0.79
C GLY A 15 1.75 0.63 -0.20
N MET A 16 0.47 0.87 0.13
CA MET A 16 -0.43 1.66 -0.73
C MET A 16 -0.06 3.14 -0.74
N GLN A 17 0.29 3.68 0.43
CA GLN A 17 0.74 5.06 0.57
C GLN A 17 1.99 5.30 -0.28
N SER A 18 3.00 4.44 -0.14
CA SER A 18 4.25 4.51 -0.90
C SER A 18 4.01 4.34 -2.40
N LEU A 19 3.13 3.41 -2.81
CA LEU A 19 2.80 3.19 -4.21
C LEU A 19 2.14 4.42 -4.84
N MET A 20 1.11 4.97 -4.19
CA MET A 20 0.38 6.12 -4.74
C MET A 20 1.25 7.38 -4.76
N TRP A 21 2.10 7.55 -3.76
CA TRP A 21 3.08 8.62 -3.73
C TRP A 21 4.13 8.48 -4.83
N GLY A 22 4.77 7.31 -4.94
CA GLY A 22 5.76 7.05 -5.99
C GLY A 22 5.19 7.25 -7.39
N LEU A 23 3.97 6.76 -7.64
CA LEU A 23 3.24 7.01 -8.88
C LEU A 23 3.03 8.50 -9.14
N SER A 24 2.61 9.26 -8.12
CA SER A 24 2.41 10.71 -8.23
C SER A 24 3.71 11.43 -8.55
N LYS A 25 4.81 11.08 -7.87
CA LYS A 25 6.16 11.64 -8.13
C LYS A 25 6.63 11.36 -9.55
N GLU A 26 6.54 10.13 -10.00
CA GLU A 26 7.00 9.77 -11.35
C GLU A 26 6.14 10.46 -12.43
N MET A 27 4.84 10.49 -12.26
CA MET A 27 3.96 11.18 -13.21
C MET A 27 4.16 12.69 -13.22
N SER A 28 4.48 13.30 -12.08
CA SER A 28 4.70 14.75 -11.97
C SER A 28 5.93 15.24 -12.75
N LYS A 29 6.85 14.36 -13.14
CA LYS A 29 7.99 14.70 -14.00
C LYS A 29 7.56 15.11 -15.41
N ASN A 30 6.43 14.58 -15.89
CA ASN A 30 5.98 14.79 -17.27
C ASN A 30 4.58 15.38 -17.38
N PHE A 31 3.80 15.37 -16.30
CA PHE A 31 2.39 15.83 -16.32
C PHE A 31 2.08 16.68 -15.10
N MET A 32 1.18 17.64 -15.29
CA MET A 32 0.55 18.30 -14.14
C MET A 32 -0.31 17.28 -13.40
N ILE A 33 -0.09 17.14 -12.09
CA ILE A 33 -0.79 16.21 -11.22
C ILE A 33 -1.53 16.96 -10.11
N LYS A 34 -2.75 16.55 -9.82
CA LYS A 34 -3.47 16.90 -8.59
C LYS A 34 -3.91 15.64 -7.88
N VAL A 35 -3.57 15.53 -6.61
CA VAL A 35 -3.93 14.40 -5.75
C VAL A 35 -5.10 14.78 -4.86
N PHE A 36 -6.16 13.95 -4.84
CA PHE A 36 -7.23 14.01 -3.84
C PHE A 36 -7.06 12.84 -2.88
N ALA A 37 -6.64 13.12 -1.66
CA ALA A 37 -6.34 12.11 -0.65
C ALA A 37 -7.26 12.24 0.57
N ASP A 38 -7.37 11.16 1.37
CA ASP A 38 -7.98 11.25 2.68
C ASP A 38 -7.07 12.07 3.62
N TYR A 39 -7.70 12.81 4.55
CA TYR A 39 -6.97 13.57 5.56
C TYR A 39 -6.15 12.65 6.46
N GLN A 40 -4.94 13.09 6.78
CA GLN A 40 -4.01 12.47 7.71
C GLN A 40 -3.48 13.55 8.65
N GLU A 41 -3.23 13.21 9.90
CA GLU A 41 -2.53 14.10 10.81
C GLU A 41 -1.11 14.38 10.32
N ASN A 42 -0.58 15.55 10.63
CA ASN A 42 0.77 16.00 10.25
C ASN A 42 1.04 16.04 8.73
N HIS A 43 -0.01 16.03 7.88
CA HIS A 43 0.15 16.03 6.43
C HIS A 43 0.79 17.32 5.86
N LYS A 44 0.64 18.45 6.54
CA LYS A 44 1.05 19.77 5.99
C LYS A 44 2.53 19.84 5.66
N GLU A 45 3.38 19.32 6.55
CA GLU A 45 4.83 19.29 6.33
C GLU A 45 5.20 18.39 5.15
N PHE A 46 4.55 17.24 5.03
CA PHE A 46 4.73 16.33 3.89
C PHE A 46 4.27 17.01 2.60
N ASP A 47 3.04 17.53 2.57
CA ASP A 47 2.42 18.11 1.39
C ASP A 47 3.21 19.32 0.84
N SER A 48 3.84 20.11 1.73
CA SER A 48 4.65 21.28 1.34
C SER A 48 5.96 20.95 0.63
N LYS A 49 6.43 19.71 0.72
CA LYS A 49 7.66 19.23 0.08
C LYS A 49 7.43 18.67 -1.33
N GLU A 50 6.16 18.49 -1.72
CA GLU A 50 5.82 17.90 -3.00
C GLU A 50 5.68 18.95 -4.11
N ASN A 51 6.06 18.58 -5.32
CA ASN A 51 5.98 19.45 -6.50
C ASN A 51 4.62 19.39 -7.21
N PHE A 52 3.63 18.74 -6.63
CA PHE A 52 2.25 18.64 -7.14
C PHE A 52 1.23 18.99 -6.06
N SER A 53 0.05 19.42 -6.48
CA SER A 53 -1.02 19.84 -5.58
C SER A 53 -1.68 18.63 -4.89
N ILE A 54 -1.83 18.71 -3.58
CA ILE A 54 -2.52 17.69 -2.77
C ILE A 54 -3.70 18.33 -2.04
N GLU A 55 -4.89 17.80 -2.25
CA GLU A 55 -6.10 18.20 -1.55
C GLU A 55 -6.55 17.09 -0.61
N ARG A 56 -6.59 17.41 0.69
CA ARG A 56 -6.93 16.48 1.76
C ARG A 56 -8.39 16.63 2.18
N VAL A 57 -9.12 15.51 2.18
CA VAL A 57 -10.53 15.50 2.56
C VAL A 57 -10.71 14.75 3.88
N GLY A 58 -11.16 15.46 4.90
CA GLY A 58 -11.40 14.93 6.24
C GLY A 58 -12.86 14.56 6.52
N GLY A 59 -13.10 14.16 7.77
CA GLY A 59 -14.42 13.83 8.31
C GLY A 59 -14.74 12.34 8.37
N ILE A 60 -15.97 12.01 8.80
CA ILE A 60 -16.45 10.65 8.98
C ILE A 60 -16.37 9.89 7.64
N LYS A 61 -15.89 8.65 7.67
CA LYS A 61 -15.52 7.83 6.50
C LYS A 61 -16.55 7.82 5.37
N PHE A 62 -17.84 7.70 5.68
CA PHE A 62 -18.90 7.69 4.66
C PHE A 62 -19.10 9.07 4.03
N LEU A 63 -19.23 10.12 4.84
CA LEU A 63 -19.40 11.51 4.40
C LEU A 63 -18.16 12.02 3.66
N ARG A 64 -16.96 11.66 4.11
CA ARG A 64 -15.69 11.98 3.45
C ARG A 64 -15.65 11.49 2.02
N LYS A 65 -16.14 10.25 1.76
CA LYS A 65 -16.21 9.71 0.40
C LYS A 65 -17.10 10.56 -0.50
N ILE A 66 -18.29 10.95 -0.02
CA ILE A 66 -19.24 11.79 -0.76
C ILE A 66 -18.62 13.17 -1.03
N ARG A 67 -18.11 13.81 0.02
CA ARG A 67 -17.47 15.13 -0.07
C ARG A 67 -16.30 15.14 -1.04
N LYS A 68 -15.43 14.12 -0.99
CA LYS A 68 -14.31 13.98 -1.91
C LYS A 68 -14.78 13.87 -3.36
N ALA A 69 -15.82 13.06 -3.60
CA ALA A 69 -16.39 12.93 -4.94
C ALA A 69 -17.05 14.24 -5.43
N GLN A 70 -17.70 15.01 -4.57
CA GLN A 70 -18.25 16.31 -4.91
C GLN A 70 -17.16 17.29 -5.33
N LEU A 71 -16.11 17.44 -4.51
CA LEU A 71 -14.95 18.30 -4.83
C LEU A 71 -14.30 17.91 -6.17
N ILE A 72 -14.13 16.61 -6.42
CA ILE A 72 -13.59 16.14 -7.69
C ILE A 72 -14.54 16.47 -8.86
N ASN A 73 -15.84 16.23 -8.70
CA ASN A 73 -16.81 16.51 -9.76
C ASN A 73 -16.92 18.01 -10.09
N GLU A 74 -16.79 18.89 -9.08
CA GLU A 74 -16.70 20.33 -9.26
C GLU A 74 -15.40 20.73 -9.98
N PHE A 75 -14.27 20.20 -9.51
CA PHE A 75 -12.97 20.43 -10.14
C PHE A 75 -12.94 20.03 -11.63
N LEU A 76 -13.59 18.92 -11.97
CA LEU A 76 -13.68 18.41 -13.35
C LEU A 76 -14.47 19.34 -14.29
N LYS A 77 -15.39 20.14 -13.77
CA LYS A 77 -16.15 21.10 -14.59
C LYS A 77 -15.31 22.32 -15.00
N GLU A 78 -14.39 22.71 -14.13
CA GLU A 78 -13.61 23.95 -14.28
C GLU A 78 -12.22 23.72 -14.90
N ASN A 79 -11.76 22.45 -14.95
CA ASN A 79 -10.39 22.14 -15.33
C ASN A 79 -10.30 21.12 -16.46
N LYS A 80 -9.30 21.29 -17.33
CA LYS A 80 -8.99 20.34 -18.40
C LYS A 80 -8.22 19.12 -17.84
N VAL A 81 -8.97 18.07 -17.51
CA VAL A 81 -8.42 16.80 -17.00
C VAL A 81 -8.35 15.78 -18.14
N GLN A 82 -7.19 15.13 -18.29
CA GLN A 82 -6.94 14.09 -19.29
C GLN A 82 -7.38 12.70 -18.81
N GLY A 83 -7.25 12.44 -17.51
CA GLY A 83 -7.64 11.18 -16.93
C GLY A 83 -7.56 11.16 -15.40
N ILE A 84 -8.18 10.14 -14.82
CA ILE A 84 -8.26 9.93 -13.38
C ILE A 84 -7.67 8.58 -13.05
N ILE A 85 -6.74 8.52 -12.10
CA ILE A 85 -6.14 7.29 -11.61
C ILE A 85 -6.57 7.09 -10.16
N ALA A 86 -7.11 5.93 -9.84
CA ALA A 86 -7.59 5.62 -8.51
C ALA A 86 -6.92 4.38 -7.91
N ASP A 87 -6.65 4.45 -6.62
CA ASP A 87 -6.08 3.36 -5.82
C ASP A 87 -7.05 2.20 -5.57
N HIS A 88 -8.35 2.43 -5.79
CA HIS A 88 -9.40 1.52 -5.36
C HIS A 88 -10.72 1.84 -6.05
N TRP A 89 -11.55 0.84 -6.35
CA TRP A 89 -12.86 1.02 -6.99
C TRP A 89 -13.78 2.02 -6.25
N LYS A 90 -13.72 2.06 -4.90
CA LYS A 90 -14.50 3.03 -4.10
C LYS A 90 -14.10 4.48 -4.33
N SER A 91 -12.87 4.71 -4.77
CA SER A 91 -12.36 6.05 -5.10
C SER A 91 -12.94 6.57 -6.42
N LEU A 92 -13.38 5.68 -7.32
CA LEU A 92 -14.04 6.03 -8.58
C LEU A 92 -15.57 6.09 -8.49
N GLU A 93 -16.16 5.38 -7.55
CA GLU A 93 -17.59 5.02 -7.57
C GLU A 93 -18.57 6.20 -7.70
N LEU A 94 -18.25 7.34 -7.11
CA LEU A 94 -19.11 8.52 -7.12
C LEU A 94 -18.60 9.63 -8.06
N ILE A 95 -17.55 9.37 -8.82
CA ILE A 95 -17.03 10.32 -9.80
C ILE A 95 -17.80 10.20 -11.10
N LYS A 96 -18.49 11.28 -11.46
CA LYS A 96 -19.31 11.38 -12.67
C LYS A 96 -18.54 12.14 -13.73
N THR A 97 -18.02 11.46 -14.72
CA THR A 97 -17.24 12.07 -15.81
C THR A 97 -17.16 11.18 -17.03
N ASP A 98 -16.99 11.77 -18.19
CA ASP A 98 -16.64 11.16 -19.48
C ASP A 98 -15.13 10.95 -19.65
N LYS A 99 -14.31 11.50 -18.75
CA LYS A 99 -12.85 11.37 -18.81
C LYS A 99 -12.40 9.93 -18.56
N LYS A 100 -11.26 9.55 -19.14
CA LYS A 100 -10.66 8.24 -18.94
C LYS A 100 -10.37 7.98 -17.47
N LYS A 101 -10.82 6.86 -16.97
CA LYS A 101 -10.60 6.41 -15.59
C LYS A 101 -9.73 5.17 -15.60
N TYR A 102 -8.74 5.13 -14.73
CA TYR A 102 -7.85 4.01 -14.49
C TYR A 102 -7.96 3.60 -13.04
N CYS A 103 -8.11 2.32 -12.78
CA CYS A 103 -8.25 1.81 -11.42
C CYS A 103 -7.21 0.75 -11.11
N LEU A 104 -6.43 0.97 -10.05
CA LEU A 104 -5.55 -0.05 -9.51
C LEU A 104 -6.36 -1.04 -8.68
N ILE A 105 -6.03 -2.34 -8.81
CA ILE A 105 -6.60 -3.40 -7.98
C ILE A 105 -5.47 -4.23 -7.36
N HIS A 106 -5.71 -4.68 -6.09
CA HIS A 106 -4.69 -5.30 -5.24
C HIS A 106 -5.10 -6.68 -4.70
N GLY A 107 -6.30 -7.14 -5.05
CA GLY A 107 -6.85 -8.46 -4.74
C GLY A 107 -7.87 -8.46 -3.60
N LYS A 108 -7.52 -8.02 -2.38
CA LYS A 108 -8.42 -8.10 -1.21
C LYS A 108 -9.75 -7.39 -1.43
N GLU A 109 -9.74 -6.21 -2.04
CA GLU A 109 -10.90 -5.34 -2.23
C GLU A 109 -11.88 -5.82 -3.32
N ILE A 110 -11.45 -6.77 -4.15
CA ILE A 110 -12.28 -7.41 -5.18
C ILE A 110 -12.66 -8.85 -4.81
N ASN A 111 -12.03 -9.43 -3.79
CA ASN A 111 -12.25 -10.82 -3.40
C ASN A 111 -13.54 -10.97 -2.57
N HIS A 112 -14.67 -10.85 -3.22
CA HIS A 112 -15.99 -11.06 -2.65
C HIS A 112 -16.70 -12.20 -3.36
N PHE A 113 -17.73 -12.77 -2.72
CA PHE A 113 -18.50 -13.86 -3.31
C PHE A 113 -19.08 -13.43 -4.66
N ARG A 114 -18.79 -14.22 -5.72
CA ARG A 114 -19.24 -13.95 -7.08
C ARG A 114 -20.76 -13.89 -7.14
N GLY A 115 -21.31 -12.86 -7.79
CA GLY A 115 -22.75 -12.65 -7.91
C GLY A 115 -23.41 -11.95 -6.71
N SER A 116 -22.68 -11.73 -5.60
CA SER A 116 -23.20 -10.94 -4.49
C SER A 116 -23.48 -9.49 -4.91
N ALA A 117 -24.35 -8.79 -4.15
CA ALA A 117 -24.65 -7.38 -4.42
C ALA A 117 -23.38 -6.51 -4.42
N LEU A 118 -22.42 -6.80 -3.53
CA LEU A 118 -21.15 -6.10 -3.47
C LEU A 118 -20.28 -6.42 -4.70
N ASN A 119 -20.20 -7.68 -5.11
CA ASN A 119 -19.46 -8.07 -6.32
C ASN A 119 -20.04 -7.38 -7.56
N LYS A 120 -21.35 -7.40 -7.76
CA LYS A 120 -22.03 -6.70 -8.88
C LYS A 120 -21.71 -5.20 -8.87
N ARG A 121 -21.70 -4.58 -7.70
CA ARG A 121 -21.35 -3.16 -7.53
C ARG A 121 -19.90 -2.88 -7.90
N ILE A 122 -18.96 -3.74 -7.50
CA ILE A 122 -17.54 -3.66 -7.85
C ILE A 122 -17.36 -3.77 -9.37
N ILE A 123 -17.96 -4.78 -10.00
CA ILE A 123 -17.90 -5.00 -11.45
C ILE A 123 -18.40 -3.76 -12.19
N LYS A 124 -19.57 -3.22 -11.79
CA LYS A 124 -20.14 -2.03 -12.41
C LYS A 124 -19.18 -0.86 -12.40
N VAL A 125 -18.52 -0.61 -11.26
CA VAL A 125 -17.57 0.51 -11.12
C VAL A 125 -16.31 0.24 -11.93
N LEU A 126 -15.72 -0.93 -11.82
CA LEU A 126 -14.47 -1.26 -12.51
C LEU A 126 -14.66 -1.30 -14.04
N ASN A 127 -15.76 -1.86 -14.53
CA ASN A 127 -16.04 -1.89 -15.97
C ASN A 127 -16.37 -0.50 -16.55
N SER A 128 -16.62 0.50 -15.72
CA SER A 128 -16.68 1.91 -16.16
C SER A 128 -15.30 2.54 -16.38
N ALA A 129 -14.22 1.89 -15.96
CA ALA A 129 -12.86 2.36 -16.22
C ALA A 129 -12.42 2.04 -17.65
N GLU A 130 -11.49 2.82 -18.16
CA GLU A 130 -10.79 2.59 -19.44
C GLU A 130 -9.89 1.36 -19.32
N LYS A 131 -9.06 1.30 -18.26
CA LYS A 131 -8.24 0.14 -17.90
C LYS A 131 -8.27 -0.09 -16.40
N ILE A 132 -8.13 -1.37 -16.05
CA ILE A 132 -8.03 -1.86 -14.68
C ILE A 132 -6.63 -2.46 -14.53
N ILE A 133 -5.84 -1.89 -13.64
CA ILE A 133 -4.43 -2.23 -13.46
C ILE A 133 -4.32 -3.20 -12.28
N ALA A 134 -4.06 -4.46 -12.59
CA ALA A 134 -3.78 -5.48 -11.59
C ALA A 134 -2.30 -5.44 -11.20
N ASN A 135 -2.01 -5.53 -9.91
CA ASN A 135 -0.65 -5.49 -9.38
C ASN A 135 0.13 -6.81 -9.58
N SER A 136 -0.50 -7.85 -10.08
CA SER A 136 0.10 -9.16 -10.37
C SER A 136 -0.82 -10.01 -11.24
N GLU A 137 -0.27 -11.06 -11.84
CA GLU A 137 -1.07 -12.07 -12.56
C GLU A 137 -2.09 -12.76 -11.63
N PHE A 138 -1.72 -13.00 -10.36
CA PHE A 138 -2.66 -13.52 -9.37
C PHE A 138 -3.89 -12.62 -9.22
N THR A 139 -3.68 -11.31 -9.11
CA THR A 139 -4.78 -10.34 -8.97
C THR A 139 -5.60 -10.23 -10.25
N LYS A 140 -4.97 -10.32 -11.42
CA LYS A 140 -5.68 -10.38 -12.70
C LYS A 140 -6.59 -11.61 -12.78
N ASN A 141 -6.05 -12.80 -12.48
CA ASN A 141 -6.82 -14.04 -12.50
C ASN A 141 -7.99 -14.00 -11.50
N LEU A 142 -7.75 -13.49 -10.29
CA LEU A 142 -8.83 -13.27 -9.33
C LEU A 142 -9.92 -12.33 -9.89
N ALA A 143 -9.53 -11.25 -10.57
CA ALA A 143 -10.48 -10.32 -11.18
C ALA A 143 -11.34 -10.99 -12.24
N LEU A 144 -10.75 -11.84 -13.09
CA LEU A 144 -11.46 -12.66 -14.07
C LEU A 144 -12.46 -13.62 -13.42
N GLU A 145 -12.04 -14.32 -12.36
CA GLU A 145 -12.93 -15.18 -11.56
C GLU A 145 -14.13 -14.42 -10.99
N LYS A 146 -13.95 -13.16 -10.63
CA LYS A 146 -15.03 -12.30 -10.10
C LYS A 146 -15.91 -11.71 -11.19
N GLY A 147 -15.61 -11.91 -12.47
CA GLY A 147 -16.41 -11.47 -13.62
C GLY A 147 -16.08 -10.06 -14.12
N ILE A 148 -14.87 -9.59 -13.89
CA ILE A 148 -14.36 -8.32 -14.44
C ILE A 148 -13.96 -8.58 -15.92
N ASP A 149 -14.23 -7.61 -16.78
CA ASP A 149 -13.97 -7.68 -18.22
C ASP A 149 -12.46 -7.79 -18.51
N GLU A 150 -12.08 -8.89 -19.19
CA GLU A 150 -10.68 -9.17 -19.54
C GLU A 150 -10.06 -8.09 -20.42
N ASN A 151 -10.82 -7.52 -21.36
CA ASN A 151 -10.32 -6.50 -22.27
C ASN A 151 -9.88 -5.22 -21.58
N LYS A 152 -10.32 -5.01 -20.34
CA LYS A 152 -9.96 -3.86 -19.50
C LYS A 152 -8.81 -4.15 -18.56
N LEU A 153 -8.46 -5.41 -18.33
CA LEU A 153 -7.43 -5.81 -17.41
C LEU A 153 -6.05 -5.76 -18.04
N ILE A 154 -5.13 -5.10 -17.34
CA ILE A 154 -3.69 -5.14 -17.62
C ILE A 154 -2.94 -5.43 -16.33
N VAL A 155 -1.78 -6.07 -16.44
CA VAL A 155 -0.88 -6.30 -15.30
C VAL A 155 0.26 -5.29 -15.37
N ILE A 156 0.42 -4.53 -14.30
CA ILE A 156 1.58 -3.68 -14.07
C ILE A 156 2.05 -3.95 -12.65
N ASN A 157 3.18 -4.61 -12.52
CA ASN A 157 3.79 -4.86 -11.22
C ASN A 157 4.18 -3.54 -10.55
N PRO A 158 3.93 -3.39 -9.24
CA PRO A 158 4.31 -2.18 -8.52
C PRO A 158 5.82 -1.94 -8.62
N GLY A 159 6.19 -0.70 -8.94
CA GLY A 159 7.56 -0.25 -8.83
C GLY A 159 7.99 -0.10 -7.36
N VAL A 160 9.27 -0.05 -7.14
CA VAL A 160 9.89 0.32 -5.86
C VAL A 160 10.56 1.68 -6.00
N ASN A 161 10.54 2.46 -4.94
CA ASN A 161 11.29 3.70 -4.90
C ASN A 161 12.80 3.39 -4.94
N SER A 162 13.58 4.26 -5.58
CA SER A 162 15.04 4.21 -5.45
C SER A 162 15.44 4.29 -3.98
N VAL A 163 16.37 3.44 -3.60
CA VAL A 163 16.95 3.50 -2.25
C VAL A 163 18.02 4.58 -2.26
N ASP A 164 17.96 5.51 -1.32
CA ASP A 164 19.04 6.47 -1.11
C ASP A 164 20.33 5.74 -0.72
N GLU A 165 21.47 6.39 -0.94
CA GLU A 165 22.75 5.84 -0.52
C GLU A 165 22.75 5.51 0.96
N VAL A 166 23.23 4.31 1.30
CA VAL A 166 23.26 3.84 2.68
C VAL A 166 24.24 4.72 3.47
N ASN A 167 23.77 5.30 4.55
CA ASN A 167 24.62 6.06 5.45
C ASN A 167 25.69 5.15 6.07
N LYS A 168 26.98 5.38 5.75
CA LYS A 168 28.11 4.56 6.19
C LYS A 168 28.13 4.35 7.70
N LYS A 169 27.89 5.39 8.49
CA LYS A 169 27.87 5.32 9.96
C LYS A 169 26.77 4.40 10.49
N SER A 170 25.58 4.41 9.84
CA SER A 170 24.48 3.50 10.18
C SER A 170 24.81 2.07 9.81
N SER A 171 25.43 1.86 8.65
CA SER A 171 25.87 0.55 8.19
C SER A 171 26.89 -0.07 9.13
N GLU A 172 27.93 0.67 9.52
CA GLU A 172 28.96 0.26 10.48
C GLU A 172 28.36 -0.12 11.84
N LYS A 173 27.37 0.65 12.32
CA LYS A 173 26.64 0.33 13.57
C LYS A 173 25.89 -1.01 13.47
N VAL A 174 25.17 -1.24 12.36
CA VAL A 174 24.45 -2.48 12.15
C VAL A 174 25.41 -3.67 12.00
N GLU A 175 26.51 -3.51 11.25
CA GLU A 175 27.53 -4.54 11.13
C GLU A 175 28.17 -4.90 12.47
N SER A 176 28.44 -3.92 13.31
CA SER A 176 28.95 -4.14 14.67
C SER A 176 27.98 -4.95 15.52
N LEU A 177 26.67 -4.65 15.46
CA LEU A 177 25.63 -5.38 16.19
C LEU A 177 25.48 -6.84 15.71
N LEU A 178 25.72 -7.08 14.44
CA LEU A 178 25.49 -8.37 13.79
C LEU A 178 26.78 -9.15 13.50
N LYS A 179 27.94 -8.70 13.97
CA LYS A 179 29.27 -9.22 13.59
C LYS A 179 29.40 -10.72 13.67
N VAL A 180 28.89 -11.33 14.73
CA VAL A 180 28.96 -12.78 14.96
C VAL A 180 27.64 -13.50 14.64
N LYS A 181 26.60 -12.78 14.25
CA LYS A 181 25.27 -13.35 14.02
C LYS A 181 25.14 -13.88 12.59
N THR A 182 24.96 -15.21 12.48
CA THR A 182 24.75 -15.88 11.19
C THR A 182 24.07 -17.25 11.39
N PRO A 183 23.13 -17.68 10.52
CA PRO A 183 22.52 -16.90 9.43
C PRO A 183 21.64 -15.73 9.94
N ARG A 184 21.45 -14.72 9.08
CA ARG A 184 20.63 -13.55 9.37
C ARG A 184 19.31 -13.64 8.62
N LEU A 185 18.20 -13.70 9.33
CA LEU A 185 16.85 -13.66 8.78
C LEU A 185 16.25 -12.27 9.03
N ILE A 186 15.50 -11.74 8.09
CA ILE A 186 14.87 -10.44 8.23
C ILE A 186 13.42 -10.47 7.71
N THR A 187 12.53 -9.83 8.47
CA THR A 187 11.17 -9.51 7.99
C THR A 187 10.90 -8.03 8.20
N ILE A 188 10.55 -7.34 7.12
CA ILE A 188 10.14 -5.94 7.13
C ILE A 188 8.64 -5.89 6.86
N SER A 189 7.82 -5.76 7.89
CA SER A 189 6.35 -5.70 7.72
C SER A 189 5.67 -5.26 9.02
N ARG A 190 4.37 -4.93 8.93
CA ARG A 190 3.55 -4.71 10.13
C ARG A 190 3.47 -6.01 10.95
N PHE A 191 3.44 -5.89 12.27
CA PHE A 191 3.23 -7.02 13.18
C PHE A 191 1.73 -7.33 13.27
N ASP A 192 1.22 -7.99 12.24
CA ASP A 192 -0.14 -8.52 12.18
C ASP A 192 -0.11 -10.04 11.95
N LYS A 193 -1.15 -10.77 12.40
CA LYS A 193 -1.22 -12.25 12.31
C LYS A 193 -0.97 -12.78 10.91
N ARG A 194 -1.41 -12.05 9.88
CA ARG A 194 -1.24 -12.45 8.48
C ARG A 194 0.23 -12.47 8.02
N LYS A 195 1.11 -11.73 8.71
CA LYS A 195 2.56 -11.68 8.40
C LYS A 195 3.33 -12.84 9.01
N ASN A 196 2.70 -13.54 9.93
CA ASN A 196 3.12 -14.85 10.42
C ASN A 196 4.52 -14.90 11.07
N HIS A 197 4.93 -13.81 11.73
CA HIS A 197 6.19 -13.74 12.49
C HIS A 197 6.28 -14.84 13.54
N GLU A 198 5.15 -15.19 14.17
CA GLU A 198 5.04 -16.27 15.13
C GLU A 198 5.65 -17.58 14.62
N LYS A 199 5.31 -17.99 13.38
CA LYS A 199 5.83 -19.24 12.79
C LYS A 199 7.34 -19.19 12.56
N VAL A 200 7.89 -18.03 12.23
CA VAL A 200 9.35 -17.87 12.09
C VAL A 200 10.01 -18.00 13.46
N ILE A 201 9.48 -17.34 14.50
CA ILE A 201 9.99 -17.44 15.88
C ILE A 201 9.92 -18.90 16.37
N MET A 202 8.81 -19.60 16.13
CA MET A 202 8.70 -21.01 16.49
C MET A 202 9.74 -21.89 15.76
N ALA A 203 10.01 -21.63 14.49
CA ALA A 203 11.03 -22.35 13.73
C ALA A 203 12.46 -22.11 14.27
N LEU A 204 12.74 -20.90 14.79
CA LEU A 204 14.04 -20.58 15.38
C LEU A 204 14.40 -21.47 16.56
N ARG A 205 13.41 -21.95 17.34
CA ARG A 205 13.66 -22.89 18.44
C ARG A 205 14.42 -24.14 17.98
N ASN A 206 14.07 -24.67 16.83
CA ASN A 206 14.74 -25.85 16.27
C ASN A 206 16.05 -25.46 15.57
N LEU A 207 16.04 -24.32 14.81
CA LEU A 207 17.21 -23.85 14.10
C LEU A 207 18.35 -23.41 15.01
N LYS A 208 18.08 -22.91 16.21
CA LYS A 208 19.07 -22.53 17.23
C LYS A 208 20.04 -23.67 17.59
N GLN A 209 19.56 -24.90 17.55
CA GLN A 209 20.41 -26.08 17.85
C GLN A 209 21.48 -26.29 16.77
N GLN A 210 21.16 -26.09 15.52
CA GLN A 210 22.06 -26.22 14.38
C GLN A 210 22.86 -24.97 14.11
N TYR A 211 22.26 -23.79 14.38
CA TYR A 211 22.84 -22.48 14.15
C TYR A 211 22.74 -21.62 15.42
N PRO A 212 23.65 -21.79 16.39
CA PRO A 212 23.58 -21.09 17.69
C PRO A 212 23.56 -19.56 17.55
N ASP A 213 24.25 -19.05 16.53
CA ASP A 213 24.37 -17.59 16.25
C ASP A 213 23.32 -17.05 15.28
N ILE A 214 22.29 -17.84 14.92
CA ILE A 214 21.19 -17.37 14.06
C ILE A 214 20.51 -16.16 14.69
N VAL A 215 20.17 -15.19 13.85
CA VAL A 215 19.37 -14.02 14.27
C VAL A 215 18.19 -13.78 13.34
N TYR A 216 17.06 -13.46 13.92
CA TYR A 216 15.86 -13.01 13.22
C TYR A 216 15.57 -11.55 13.59
N ILE A 217 15.62 -10.70 12.59
CA ILE A 217 15.42 -9.25 12.71
C ILE A 217 14.00 -8.92 12.23
N CYS A 218 13.19 -8.40 13.14
CA CYS A 218 11.81 -7.98 12.89
C CYS A 218 11.76 -6.46 12.80
N ILE A 219 11.51 -5.91 11.60
CA ILE A 219 11.37 -4.47 11.41
C ILE A 219 9.91 -4.13 11.13
N GLY A 220 9.32 -3.35 12.02
CA GLY A 220 7.93 -2.94 11.90
C GLY A 220 7.29 -2.59 13.23
N TYR A 221 5.96 -2.50 13.21
CA TYR A 221 5.11 -2.26 14.37
C TYR A 221 3.71 -2.86 14.12
N GLY A 222 2.92 -3.08 15.16
CA GLY A 222 1.55 -3.55 15.03
C GLY A 222 0.99 -4.24 16.27
N ASP A 223 -0.26 -4.67 16.17
CA ASP A 223 -1.04 -5.19 17.32
C ASP A 223 -0.45 -6.48 17.92
N GLU A 224 0.36 -7.23 17.17
CA GLU A 224 0.98 -8.47 17.64
C GLU A 224 2.34 -8.26 18.34
N GLU A 225 2.87 -7.05 18.43
CA GLU A 225 4.21 -6.79 18.94
C GLU A 225 4.45 -7.38 20.34
N GLU A 226 3.54 -7.07 21.27
CA GLU A 226 3.65 -7.57 22.65
C GLU A 226 3.52 -9.11 22.72
N ASN A 227 2.65 -9.70 21.90
CA ASN A 227 2.49 -11.14 21.84
C ASN A 227 3.76 -11.83 21.30
N LEU A 228 4.38 -11.24 20.28
CA LEU A 228 5.62 -11.76 19.71
C LEU A 228 6.79 -11.66 20.70
N LYS A 229 6.91 -10.53 21.42
CA LYS A 229 7.92 -10.37 22.48
C LYS A 229 7.77 -11.40 23.60
N LYS A 230 6.54 -11.65 24.06
CA LYS A 230 6.24 -12.70 25.05
C LYS A 230 6.64 -14.08 24.53
N LEU A 231 6.27 -14.43 23.30
CA LEU A 231 6.63 -15.69 22.68
C LEU A 231 8.15 -15.89 22.61
N VAL A 232 8.91 -14.86 22.30
CA VAL A 232 10.37 -14.90 22.28
C VAL A 232 10.93 -15.21 23.66
N GLN A 233 10.38 -14.64 24.73
CA GLN A 233 10.78 -14.92 26.11
C GLN A 233 10.41 -16.36 26.52
N GLU A 234 9.19 -16.82 26.24
CA GLU A 234 8.71 -18.16 26.56
C GLU A 234 9.55 -19.27 25.88
N LEU A 235 10.08 -18.98 24.69
CA LEU A 235 10.91 -19.92 23.94
C LEU A 235 12.42 -19.75 24.19
N ASP A 236 12.83 -18.89 25.11
CA ASP A 236 14.24 -18.56 25.38
C ASP A 236 15.02 -18.17 24.12
N LEU A 237 14.46 -17.27 23.32
CA LEU A 237 15.02 -16.81 22.05
C LEU A 237 15.45 -15.33 22.08
N SER A 238 15.60 -14.74 23.27
CA SER A 238 15.92 -13.30 23.43
C SER A 238 17.26 -12.90 22.78
N SER A 239 18.21 -13.81 22.63
CA SER A 239 19.48 -13.57 21.94
C SER A 239 19.41 -13.78 20.43
N GLN A 240 18.36 -14.43 19.93
CA GLN A 240 18.15 -14.73 18.50
C GLN A 240 17.14 -13.82 17.81
N VAL A 241 16.34 -13.06 18.54
CA VAL A 241 15.31 -12.19 17.93
C VAL A 241 15.56 -10.74 18.31
N MET A 242 15.54 -9.89 17.31
CA MET A 242 15.68 -8.42 17.45
C MET A 242 14.44 -7.74 16.88
N PHE A 243 13.87 -6.81 17.65
CA PHE A 243 12.75 -5.95 17.21
C PHE A 243 13.19 -4.52 16.98
#